data_6c771a6dac8a44ac87658a1588ac53f4
#
_entry.id   6c771a6dac8a44ac87658a1588ac53f4
#
_cell.length_a   1.000
_cell.length_b   1.000
_cell.length_c   1.000
_cell.angle_alpha   90.00
_cell.angle_beta   90.00
_cell.angle_gamma   90.00
#
_symmetry.space_group_name_H-M   'P 1'
#
loop_
_entity.id
_entity.type
_entity.pdbx_description
1 polymer ?
#
loop_
_entity_poly.entity_id
_entity_poly.type
_entity_poly.pdbx_seq_one_letter_code
_entity_poly.pdbx_strand_id
1 'polypeptide(L)'
;KLFTMKEDEAERFHTLLYQVSSVYRSILREIRLRINLLPPSASMAGLYTMVDNTRGVWKAPANISINNVVTPALSITNAEQEDLNVPMNGKAVNAIRSFPGEGIKVWGARTMDGNSLDWRYINVRRTMIFLEESIKNAARAYVFEPNVANTWVNMRSMIDGFLRGVWKRGGLAGTSPEDAYSIHIGLGDTMTPEDILEGILRISVFVAITRPAE
;
A
#
# COMPACT_ATOMS: atom_id res chain seq x y z
N LYS A 1 -33.80 -31.80 -16.69
CA LYS A 1 -35.15 -31.20 -16.72
C LYS A 1 -35.19 -29.75 -16.18
N LEU A 2 -34.35 -29.37 -15.20
CA LEU A 2 -34.30 -28.00 -14.67
C LEU A 2 -33.88 -26.94 -15.71
N PHE A 3 -33.04 -27.30 -16.67
CA PHE A 3 -32.58 -26.40 -17.73
C PHE A 3 -33.64 -26.10 -18.83
N THR A 4 -34.78 -26.77 -18.82
CA THR A 4 -35.86 -26.59 -19.80
C THR A 4 -37.13 -26.01 -19.19
N MET A 5 -37.12 -25.66 -17.90
CA MET A 5 -38.25 -25.05 -17.20
C MET A 5 -38.33 -23.55 -17.49
N LYS A 6 -39.55 -23.02 -17.58
CA LYS A 6 -39.77 -21.56 -17.59
C LYS A 6 -39.34 -20.97 -16.26
N GLU A 7 -38.91 -19.72 -16.25
CA GLU A 7 -38.38 -19.03 -15.07
C GLU A 7 -39.34 -19.09 -13.87
N ASP A 8 -40.60 -18.81 -14.09
CA ASP A 8 -41.69 -18.89 -13.07
C ASP A 8 -41.85 -20.30 -12.45
N GLU A 9 -41.70 -21.34 -13.26
CA GLU A 9 -41.79 -22.73 -12.80
C GLU A 9 -40.55 -23.12 -11.98
N ALA A 10 -39.38 -22.67 -12.42
CA ALA A 10 -38.11 -22.89 -11.71
C ALA A 10 -38.12 -22.21 -10.34
N GLU A 11 -38.66 -21.00 -10.22
CA GLU A 11 -38.76 -20.25 -8.99
C GLU A 11 -39.71 -20.90 -7.98
N ARG A 12 -40.87 -21.35 -8.43
CA ARG A 12 -41.84 -22.14 -7.62
C ARG A 12 -41.23 -23.44 -7.15
N PHE A 13 -40.50 -24.15 -7.99
CA PHE A 13 -39.86 -25.42 -7.66
C PHE A 13 -38.70 -25.19 -6.66
N HIS A 14 -37.91 -24.11 -6.84
CA HIS A 14 -36.90 -23.69 -5.90
C HIS A 14 -37.49 -23.43 -4.51
N THR A 15 -38.59 -22.65 -4.46
CA THR A 15 -39.25 -22.30 -3.19
C THR A 15 -39.72 -23.53 -2.45
N LEU A 16 -40.37 -24.46 -3.18
CA LEU A 16 -40.86 -25.72 -2.61
C LEU A 16 -39.72 -26.59 -2.09
N LEU A 17 -38.65 -26.78 -2.86
CA LEU A 17 -37.49 -27.54 -2.45
C LEU A 17 -36.81 -26.91 -1.24
N TYR A 18 -36.71 -25.57 -1.20
CA TYR A 18 -36.12 -24.84 -0.08
C TYR A 18 -36.91 -25.06 1.22
N GLN A 19 -38.25 -25.16 1.17
CA GLN A 19 -39.10 -25.42 2.33
C GLN A 19 -39.00 -26.86 2.81
N VAL A 20 -39.03 -27.85 1.89
CA VAL A 20 -39.18 -29.27 2.21
C VAL A 20 -37.85 -30.00 2.40
N SER A 21 -36.80 -29.66 1.63
CA SER A 21 -35.56 -30.43 1.62
C SER A 21 -34.43 -29.77 2.40
N SER A 22 -33.98 -30.41 3.50
CA SER A 22 -32.81 -29.98 4.25
C SER A 22 -31.51 -30.14 3.44
N VAL A 23 -31.44 -31.17 2.60
CA VAL A 23 -30.31 -31.41 1.71
C VAL A 23 -30.16 -30.28 0.67
N TYR A 24 -31.27 -29.86 0.06
CA TYR A 24 -31.28 -28.76 -0.89
C TYR A 24 -30.78 -27.45 -0.25
N ARG A 25 -31.27 -27.13 0.97
CA ARG A 25 -30.76 -25.96 1.72
C ARG A 25 -29.27 -26.04 2.02
N SER A 26 -28.76 -27.22 2.36
CA SER A 26 -27.34 -27.42 2.61
C SER A 26 -26.48 -27.23 1.36
N ILE A 27 -26.94 -27.75 0.22
CA ILE A 27 -26.26 -27.56 -1.09
C ILE A 27 -26.23 -26.07 -1.45
N LEU A 28 -27.36 -25.37 -1.35
CA LEU A 28 -27.42 -23.93 -1.67
C LEU A 28 -26.52 -23.11 -0.74
N ARG A 29 -26.46 -23.47 0.55
CA ARG A 29 -25.56 -22.81 1.50
C ARG A 29 -24.10 -23.00 1.11
N GLU A 30 -23.71 -24.21 0.73
CA GLU A 30 -22.34 -24.52 0.30
C GLU A 30 -21.98 -23.78 -1.00
N ILE A 31 -22.89 -23.77 -1.96
CA ILE A 31 -22.72 -23.01 -3.21
C ILE A 31 -22.53 -21.52 -2.91
N ARG A 32 -23.37 -20.95 -2.04
CA ARG A 32 -23.27 -19.54 -1.64
C ARG A 32 -21.93 -19.23 -0.97
N LEU A 33 -21.46 -20.09 -0.08
CA LEU A 33 -20.15 -19.91 0.56
C LEU A 33 -19.01 -19.92 -0.46
N ARG A 34 -19.03 -20.84 -1.42
CA ARG A 34 -18.01 -20.94 -2.45
C ARG A 34 -18.01 -19.75 -3.44
N ILE A 35 -19.20 -19.31 -3.87
CA ILE A 35 -19.32 -18.17 -4.77
C ILE A 35 -18.87 -16.87 -4.08
N ASN A 36 -19.15 -16.74 -2.78
CA ASN A 36 -18.76 -15.55 -2.00
C ASN A 36 -17.33 -15.59 -1.46
N LEU A 37 -16.58 -16.66 -1.70
CA LEU A 37 -15.17 -16.72 -1.37
C LEU A 37 -14.36 -15.95 -2.42
N LEU A 38 -14.06 -14.69 -2.11
CA LEU A 38 -13.36 -13.79 -3.02
C LEU A 38 -11.93 -13.54 -2.55
N PRO A 39 -10.97 -13.40 -3.48
CA PRO A 39 -9.61 -13.02 -3.14
C PRO A 39 -9.58 -11.59 -2.58
N PRO A 40 -8.68 -11.28 -1.62
CA PRO A 40 -8.66 -9.98 -0.95
C PRO A 40 -8.10 -8.84 -1.83
N SER A 41 -7.53 -9.13 -2.99
CA SER A 41 -6.79 -8.17 -3.82
C SER A 41 -7.60 -6.93 -4.20
N ALA A 42 -8.86 -7.09 -4.60
CA ALA A 42 -9.73 -5.97 -4.97
C ALA A 42 -10.05 -5.08 -3.75
N SER A 43 -10.37 -5.70 -2.61
CA SER A 43 -10.64 -4.98 -1.35
C SER A 43 -9.39 -4.24 -0.87
N MET A 44 -8.22 -4.85 -1.00
CA MET A 44 -6.94 -4.24 -0.63
C MET A 44 -6.59 -3.06 -1.55
N ALA A 45 -6.84 -3.15 -2.86
CA ALA A 45 -6.63 -2.04 -3.79
C ALA A 45 -7.50 -0.83 -3.41
N GLY A 46 -8.79 -1.06 -3.12
CA GLY A 46 -9.71 -0.03 -2.65
C GLY A 46 -9.27 0.58 -1.31
N LEU A 47 -8.82 -0.25 -0.37
CA LEU A 47 -8.33 0.20 0.93
C LEU A 47 -7.06 1.06 0.79
N TYR A 48 -6.11 0.67 -0.04
CA TYR A 48 -4.91 1.47 -0.31
C TYR A 48 -5.28 2.83 -0.89
N THR A 49 -6.16 2.87 -1.89
CA THR A 49 -6.65 4.12 -2.49
C THR A 49 -7.32 5.03 -1.46
N MET A 50 -8.16 4.46 -0.59
CA MET A 50 -8.80 5.20 0.48
C MET A 50 -7.78 5.79 1.46
N VAL A 51 -6.79 5.00 1.90
CA VAL A 51 -5.74 5.46 2.81
C VAL A 51 -4.89 6.56 2.18
N ASP A 52 -4.50 6.39 0.93
CA ASP A 52 -3.69 7.38 0.20
C ASP A 52 -4.40 8.73 0.11
N ASN A 53 -5.70 8.72 -0.19
CA ASN A 53 -6.51 9.94 -0.31
C ASN A 53 -6.80 10.61 1.04
N THR A 54 -6.94 9.83 2.12
CA THR A 54 -7.33 10.38 3.44
C THR A 54 -6.15 10.66 4.36
N ARG A 55 -5.11 9.85 4.32
CA ARG A 55 -3.98 9.88 5.26
C ARG A 55 -2.62 10.06 4.59
N GLY A 56 -2.55 9.85 3.27
CA GLY A 56 -1.32 9.87 2.49
C GLY A 56 -0.67 8.48 2.35
N VAL A 57 0.16 8.33 1.32
CA VAL A 57 0.86 7.09 0.94
C VAL A 57 1.81 6.57 2.03
N TRP A 58 2.29 7.46 2.91
CA TRP A 58 3.18 7.15 4.03
C TRP A 58 2.48 6.48 5.22
N LYS A 59 1.14 6.47 5.26
CA LYS A 59 0.40 5.73 6.29
C LYS A 59 0.38 4.24 5.95
N ALA A 60 0.80 3.41 6.92
CA ALA A 60 0.68 1.96 6.77
C ALA A 60 -0.79 1.55 6.58
N PRO A 61 -1.13 0.74 5.55
CA PRO A 61 -2.49 0.31 5.25
C PRO A 61 -2.94 -0.85 6.15
N ALA A 62 -2.82 -0.67 7.45
CA ALA A 62 -3.17 -1.65 8.47
C ALA A 62 -3.95 -1.01 9.62
N ASN A 63 -4.60 -1.84 10.44
CA ASN A 63 -5.57 -1.45 11.46
C ASN A 63 -6.74 -0.64 10.85
N ILE A 64 -7.24 -1.12 9.72
CA ILE A 64 -8.31 -0.47 8.97
C ILE A 64 -9.36 -1.52 8.65
N SER A 65 -10.63 -1.17 8.85
CA SER A 65 -11.76 -2.05 8.59
C SER A 65 -11.98 -2.25 7.09
N ILE A 66 -12.29 -3.47 6.70
CA ILE A 66 -12.73 -3.81 5.35
C ILE A 66 -14.25 -3.82 5.35
N ASN A 67 -14.86 -2.97 4.53
CA ASN A 67 -16.30 -2.92 4.37
C ASN A 67 -16.79 -4.06 3.45
N ASN A 68 -18.07 -4.44 3.62
CA ASN A 68 -18.75 -5.46 2.81
C ASN A 68 -18.15 -6.87 2.89
N VAL A 69 -17.43 -7.19 3.97
CA VAL A 69 -16.93 -8.52 4.28
C VAL A 69 -17.69 -9.06 5.48
N VAL A 70 -18.27 -10.25 5.34
CA VAL A 70 -19.07 -10.89 6.41
C VAL A 70 -18.14 -11.60 7.40
N THR A 71 -17.16 -12.33 6.89
CA THR A 71 -16.19 -13.08 7.69
C THR A 71 -14.93 -13.36 6.86
N PRO A 72 -13.74 -13.42 7.45
CA PRO A 72 -12.58 -13.95 6.77
C PRO A 72 -12.76 -15.46 6.52
N ALA A 73 -12.09 -15.98 5.47
CA ALA A 73 -12.14 -17.41 5.13
C ALA A 73 -11.54 -18.31 6.22
N LEU A 74 -10.55 -17.79 6.94
CA LEU A 74 -9.86 -18.45 8.04
C LEU A 74 -9.83 -17.52 9.25
N SER A 75 -10.08 -18.10 10.43
CA SER A 75 -9.87 -17.41 11.71
C SER A 75 -8.42 -17.62 12.13
N ILE A 76 -7.68 -16.53 12.32
CA ILE A 76 -6.25 -16.54 12.67
C ILE A 76 -6.10 -16.04 14.10
N THR A 77 -5.42 -16.82 14.94
CA THR A 77 -5.06 -16.48 16.31
C THR A 77 -3.87 -15.54 16.39
N ASN A 78 -3.57 -15.01 17.57
CA ASN A 78 -2.38 -14.16 17.76
C ASN A 78 -1.08 -14.93 17.50
N ALA A 79 -0.97 -16.16 18.00
CA ALA A 79 0.22 -17.01 17.82
C ALA A 79 0.45 -17.31 16.33
N GLU A 80 -0.60 -17.71 15.60
CA GLU A 80 -0.50 -17.95 14.15
C GLU A 80 -0.12 -16.66 13.37
N GLN A 81 -0.54 -15.50 13.84
CA GLN A 81 -0.15 -14.24 13.22
C GLN A 81 1.32 -13.88 13.47
N GLU A 82 1.86 -14.18 14.64
CA GLU A 82 3.29 -13.99 14.91
C GLU A 82 4.13 -14.78 13.91
N ASP A 83 3.77 -16.03 13.63
CA ASP A 83 4.42 -16.88 12.63
C ASP A 83 4.28 -16.33 11.20
N LEU A 84 3.17 -15.66 10.88
CA LEU A 84 2.97 -15.01 9.59
C LEU A 84 3.77 -13.71 9.44
N ASN A 85 3.93 -12.96 10.53
CA ASN A 85 4.67 -11.69 10.50
C ASN A 85 6.18 -11.89 10.38
N VAL A 86 6.73 -12.90 11.05
CA VAL A 86 8.18 -13.18 11.07
C VAL A 86 8.43 -14.66 10.76
N PRO A 87 8.06 -15.14 9.58
CA PRO A 87 8.24 -16.54 9.24
C PRO A 87 9.73 -16.88 9.03
N MET A 88 10.09 -18.12 9.29
CA MET A 88 11.47 -18.62 9.10
C MET A 88 12.01 -18.44 7.69
N ASN A 89 11.14 -18.44 6.68
CA ASN A 89 11.50 -18.23 5.27
C ASN A 89 11.65 -16.75 4.87
N GLY A 90 11.46 -15.81 5.81
CA GLY A 90 11.57 -14.37 5.60
C GLY A 90 10.44 -13.72 4.80
N LYS A 91 9.40 -14.48 4.39
CA LYS A 91 8.30 -13.96 3.57
C LYS A 91 7.08 -13.65 4.44
N ALA A 92 6.97 -12.41 4.92
CA ALA A 92 5.85 -11.99 5.75
C ALA A 92 4.51 -12.02 5.00
N VAL A 93 3.46 -12.38 5.72
CA VAL A 93 2.08 -12.43 5.21
C VAL A 93 1.20 -11.55 6.10
N ASN A 94 0.53 -10.58 5.49
CA ASN A 94 -0.41 -9.72 6.20
C ASN A 94 -1.76 -10.43 6.35
N ALA A 95 -2.31 -10.45 7.56
CA ALA A 95 -3.54 -11.13 7.87
C ALA A 95 -4.75 -10.20 7.77
N ILE A 96 -5.91 -10.77 7.40
CA ILE A 96 -7.23 -10.16 7.57
C ILE A 96 -7.92 -10.89 8.70
N ARG A 97 -8.29 -10.17 9.77
CA ARG A 97 -8.79 -10.77 11.01
C ARG A 97 -10.08 -10.11 11.48
N SER A 98 -10.89 -10.90 12.18
CA SER A 98 -12.06 -10.40 12.88
C SER A 98 -11.69 -10.04 14.33
N PHE A 99 -12.11 -8.85 14.75
CA PHE A 99 -11.95 -8.36 16.12
C PHE A 99 -13.31 -8.16 16.77
N PRO A 100 -13.55 -8.72 17.95
CA PRO A 100 -14.82 -8.53 18.66
C PRO A 100 -15.13 -7.04 18.89
N GLY A 101 -16.31 -6.60 18.47
CA GLY A 101 -16.73 -5.21 18.59
C GLY A 101 -16.12 -4.21 17.59
N GLU A 102 -15.09 -4.61 16.81
CA GLU A 102 -14.39 -3.72 15.89
C GLU A 102 -14.53 -4.14 14.41
N GLY A 103 -15.06 -5.33 14.15
CA GLY A 103 -15.28 -5.86 12.80
C GLY A 103 -14.04 -6.53 12.20
N ILE A 104 -14.00 -6.58 10.88
CA ILE A 104 -12.93 -7.25 10.12
C ILE A 104 -11.94 -6.20 9.67
N LYS A 105 -10.66 -6.41 10.03
CA LYS A 105 -9.58 -5.48 9.77
C LYS A 105 -8.41 -6.14 9.03
N VAL A 106 -7.71 -5.33 8.25
CA VAL A 106 -6.36 -5.66 7.80
C VAL A 106 -5.41 -5.50 8.98
N TRP A 107 -4.69 -6.56 9.30
CA TRP A 107 -3.80 -6.61 10.47
C TRP A 107 -2.41 -7.06 10.03
N GLY A 108 -1.68 -6.15 9.42
CA GLY A 108 -0.33 -6.31 8.92
C GLY A 108 -0.03 -5.35 7.78
N ALA A 109 1.19 -4.84 7.73
CA ALA A 109 1.65 -3.89 6.73
C ALA A 109 3.09 -4.17 6.28
N ARG A 110 3.46 -5.45 6.23
CA ARG A 110 4.79 -5.88 5.80
C ARG A 110 4.80 -6.21 4.31
N THR A 111 5.94 -6.00 3.69
CA THR A 111 6.26 -6.52 2.35
C THR A 111 6.64 -7.99 2.44
N MET A 112 6.81 -8.65 1.31
CA MET A 112 7.34 -10.03 1.31
C MET A 112 8.80 -10.12 1.75
N ASP A 113 9.53 -8.99 1.84
CA ASP A 113 10.88 -8.91 2.39
C ASP A 113 10.83 -8.60 3.89
N GLY A 114 10.28 -9.53 4.65
CA GLY A 114 10.04 -9.37 6.09
C GLY A 114 11.31 -9.26 6.94
N ASN A 115 12.46 -9.72 6.44
CA ASN A 115 13.74 -9.65 7.14
C ASN A 115 14.53 -8.37 6.87
N SER A 116 14.18 -7.60 5.84
CA SER A 116 14.85 -6.34 5.54
C SER A 116 14.57 -5.29 6.61
N LEU A 117 15.61 -4.65 7.12
CA LEU A 117 15.46 -3.52 8.03
C LEU A 117 14.92 -2.28 7.32
N ASP A 118 15.22 -2.12 6.03
CA ASP A 118 14.85 -0.95 5.26
C ASP A 118 13.50 -1.11 4.55
N TRP A 119 13.22 -2.28 3.98
CA TRP A 119 12.10 -2.49 3.05
C TRP A 119 10.98 -3.37 3.58
N ARG A 120 11.02 -3.77 4.86
CA ARG A 120 10.00 -4.66 5.44
C ARG A 120 8.59 -4.08 5.46
N TYR A 121 8.42 -2.77 5.43
CA TYR A 121 7.11 -2.13 5.54
C TYR A 121 6.60 -1.59 4.20
N ILE A 122 5.32 -1.83 3.93
CA ILE A 122 4.63 -1.42 2.69
C ILE A 122 4.65 0.11 2.54
N ASN A 123 4.37 0.85 3.62
CA ASN A 123 4.36 2.31 3.57
C ASN A 123 5.73 2.89 3.23
N VAL A 124 6.82 2.32 3.76
CA VAL A 124 8.19 2.76 3.45
C VAL A 124 8.46 2.61 1.95
N ARG A 125 8.21 1.41 1.40
CA ARG A 125 8.43 1.15 -0.02
C ARG A 125 7.59 2.03 -0.93
N ARG A 126 6.30 2.20 -0.60
CA ARG A 126 5.38 3.04 -1.38
C ARG A 126 5.71 4.52 -1.29
N THR A 127 6.14 5.00 -0.12
CA THR A 127 6.59 6.39 0.06
C THR A 127 7.84 6.66 -0.77
N MET A 128 8.82 5.75 -0.78
CA MET A 128 10.00 5.91 -1.64
C MET A 128 9.63 6.01 -3.11
N ILE A 129 8.81 5.10 -3.62
CA ILE A 129 8.34 5.14 -5.00
C ILE A 129 7.62 6.46 -5.31
N PHE A 130 6.78 6.95 -4.40
CA PHE A 130 6.08 8.22 -4.54
C PHE A 130 7.06 9.40 -4.62
N LEU A 131 8.06 9.46 -3.73
CA LEU A 131 9.06 10.52 -3.71
C LEU A 131 9.93 10.48 -4.96
N GLU A 132 10.45 9.31 -5.33
CA GLU A 132 11.28 9.11 -6.52
C GLU A 132 10.55 9.56 -7.79
N GLU A 133 9.33 9.09 -8.04
CA GLU A 133 8.56 9.45 -9.24
C GLU A 133 8.15 10.93 -9.24
N SER A 134 7.81 11.50 -8.09
CA SER A 134 7.45 12.92 -7.98
C SER A 134 8.64 13.82 -8.29
N ILE A 135 9.80 13.55 -7.70
CA ILE A 135 11.03 14.32 -7.95
C ILE A 135 11.49 14.15 -9.39
N LYS A 136 11.48 12.93 -9.92
CA LYS A 136 11.82 12.63 -11.31
C LYS A 136 10.93 13.39 -12.30
N ASN A 137 9.63 13.40 -12.07
CA ASN A 137 8.68 14.11 -12.94
C ASN A 137 8.88 15.64 -12.85
N ALA A 138 9.14 16.17 -11.66
CA ALA A 138 9.45 17.60 -11.49
C ALA A 138 10.79 17.99 -12.13
N ALA A 139 11.80 17.13 -12.03
CA ALA A 139 13.10 17.36 -12.67
C ALA A 139 13.03 17.40 -14.20
N ARG A 140 12.02 16.81 -14.83
CA ARG A 140 11.82 16.88 -16.29
C ARG A 140 11.68 18.32 -16.83
N ALA A 141 11.20 19.24 -16.02
CA ALA A 141 11.08 20.65 -16.41
C ALA A 141 12.44 21.32 -16.64
N TYR A 142 13.52 20.72 -16.14
CA TYR A 142 14.88 21.25 -16.25
C TYR A 142 15.73 20.50 -17.27
N VAL A 143 15.15 19.57 -18.02
CA VAL A 143 15.87 18.89 -19.13
C VAL A 143 16.15 19.91 -20.23
N PHE A 144 17.41 19.95 -20.70
CA PHE A 144 17.99 20.94 -21.63
C PHE A 144 18.22 22.35 -21.03
N GLU A 145 17.93 22.60 -19.76
CA GLU A 145 18.35 23.82 -19.09
C GLU A 145 19.88 23.82 -18.88
N PRO A 146 20.56 25.01 -18.87
CA PRO A 146 21.98 25.08 -18.60
C PRO A 146 22.37 24.44 -17.28
N ASN A 147 23.42 23.61 -17.26
CA ASN A 147 23.94 22.95 -16.08
C ASN A 147 24.83 23.91 -15.25
N VAL A 148 24.22 24.89 -14.59
CA VAL A 148 24.87 25.99 -13.86
C VAL A 148 24.26 26.21 -12.49
N ALA A 149 24.96 26.93 -11.62
CA ALA A 149 24.56 27.16 -10.22
C ALA A 149 23.11 27.68 -10.04
N ASN A 150 22.65 28.57 -10.92
CA ASN A 150 21.29 29.10 -10.84
C ASN A 150 20.23 27.99 -11.04
N THR A 151 20.43 27.10 -11.99
CA THR A 151 19.56 25.93 -12.22
C THR A 151 19.56 25.00 -11.01
N TRP A 152 20.74 24.76 -10.41
CA TRP A 152 20.85 23.90 -9.21
C TRP A 152 20.11 24.48 -8.02
N VAL A 153 20.20 25.79 -7.79
CA VAL A 153 19.45 26.48 -6.71
C VAL A 153 17.95 26.38 -6.92
N ASN A 154 17.48 26.58 -8.15
CA ASN A 154 16.05 26.49 -8.48
C ASN A 154 15.52 25.06 -8.27
N MET A 155 16.26 24.05 -8.73
CA MET A 155 15.89 22.64 -8.53
C MET A 155 15.89 22.27 -7.03
N ARG A 156 16.91 22.68 -6.28
CA ARG A 156 16.98 22.46 -4.82
C ARG A 156 15.77 23.08 -4.13
N SER A 157 15.42 24.32 -4.46
CA SER A 157 14.27 25.02 -3.86
C SER A 157 12.93 24.33 -4.16
N MET A 158 12.77 23.85 -5.40
CA MET A 158 11.58 23.10 -5.81
C MET A 158 11.45 21.78 -5.03
N ILE A 159 12.54 21.01 -4.93
CA ILE A 159 12.54 19.74 -4.19
C ILE A 159 12.35 19.99 -2.68
N ASP A 160 12.98 21.03 -2.12
CA ASP A 160 12.80 21.42 -0.70
C ASP A 160 11.33 21.74 -0.41
N GLY A 161 10.70 22.56 -1.24
CA GLY A 161 9.28 22.89 -1.08
C GLY A 161 8.36 21.66 -1.10
N PHE A 162 8.63 20.71 -1.99
CA PHE A 162 7.89 19.45 -2.07
C PHE A 162 8.11 18.58 -0.80
N LEU A 163 9.37 18.32 -0.42
CA LEU A 163 9.70 17.47 0.72
C LEU A 163 9.24 18.09 2.05
N ARG A 164 9.35 19.40 2.20
CA ARG A 164 8.81 20.15 3.34
C ARG A 164 7.29 20.00 3.44
N GLY A 165 6.58 19.99 2.32
CA GLY A 165 5.15 19.71 2.26
C GLY A 165 4.80 18.28 2.69
N VAL A 166 5.60 17.28 2.31
CA VAL A 166 5.45 15.89 2.74
C VAL A 166 5.74 15.74 4.24
N TRP A 167 6.83 16.33 4.73
CA TRP A 167 7.20 16.34 6.14
C TRP A 167 6.11 16.96 7.03
N LYS A 168 5.60 18.16 6.68
CA LYS A 168 4.51 18.81 7.41
C LYS A 168 3.25 17.96 7.54
N ARG A 169 2.99 17.09 6.57
CA ARG A 169 1.86 16.15 6.58
C ARG A 169 2.19 14.83 7.31
N GLY A 170 3.39 14.71 7.91
CA GLY A 170 3.82 13.53 8.66
C GLY A 170 4.35 12.38 7.80
N GLY A 171 4.72 12.63 6.55
CA GLY A 171 5.27 11.62 5.63
C GLY A 171 6.74 11.30 5.87
N LEU A 172 7.49 12.23 6.48
CA LEU A 172 8.88 12.06 6.84
C LEU A 172 9.05 12.14 8.35
N ALA A 173 10.04 11.40 8.89
CA ALA A 173 10.44 11.44 10.28
C ALA A 173 11.38 12.64 10.51
N GLY A 174 11.55 13.02 11.78
CA GLY A 174 12.40 14.14 12.18
C GLY A 174 11.61 15.27 12.80
N THR A 175 12.23 15.93 13.79
CA THR A 175 11.65 17.06 14.53
C THR A 175 11.77 18.39 13.77
N SER A 176 12.75 18.46 12.89
CA SER A 176 13.00 19.59 12.00
C SER A 176 13.12 19.12 10.53
N PRO A 177 12.99 20.02 9.55
CA PRO A 177 13.23 19.67 8.14
C PRO A 177 14.63 19.10 7.89
N GLU A 178 15.63 19.62 8.58
CA GLU A 178 17.05 19.22 8.48
C GLU A 178 17.29 17.79 8.97
N ASP A 179 16.47 17.32 9.94
CA ASP A 179 16.49 15.93 10.40
C ASP A 179 15.71 15.00 9.48
N ALA A 180 14.74 15.55 8.74
CA ALA A 180 13.81 14.79 7.92
C ALA A 180 14.36 14.49 6.52
N TYR A 181 15.12 15.42 5.93
CA TYR A 181 15.71 15.24 4.60
C TYR A 181 16.90 16.15 4.35
N SER A 182 17.75 15.75 3.40
CA SER A 182 18.80 16.61 2.86
C SER A 182 18.86 16.50 1.33
N ILE A 183 19.24 17.60 0.66
CA ILE A 183 19.29 17.71 -0.79
C ILE A 183 20.68 18.20 -1.18
N HIS A 184 21.35 17.44 -2.01
CA HIS A 184 22.69 17.71 -2.50
C HIS A 184 22.65 17.88 -4.01
N ILE A 185 23.11 19.05 -4.50
CA ILE A 185 23.25 19.38 -5.91
C ILE A 185 24.38 20.38 -6.03
N GLY A 186 25.39 20.08 -6.81
CA GLY A 186 26.44 21.05 -7.11
C GLY A 186 27.75 20.45 -7.57
N LEU A 187 28.58 21.33 -8.14
CA LEU A 187 29.95 21.00 -8.48
C LEU A 187 30.77 20.79 -7.18
N GLY A 188 31.49 19.68 -7.11
CA GLY A 188 32.25 19.30 -5.92
C GLY A 188 31.40 18.66 -4.82
N ASP A 189 30.06 18.62 -4.94
CA ASP A 189 29.15 17.93 -4.04
C ASP A 189 28.63 16.62 -4.72
N THR A 190 27.82 16.74 -5.78
CA THR A 190 27.27 15.60 -6.50
C THR A 190 27.82 15.43 -7.91
N MET A 191 28.53 16.42 -8.44
CA MET A 191 29.04 16.44 -9.82
C MET A 191 30.52 16.82 -9.86
N THR A 192 31.24 16.25 -10.83
CA THR A 192 32.60 16.63 -11.20
C THR A 192 32.55 17.61 -12.39
N PRO A 193 33.66 18.30 -12.73
CA PRO A 193 33.74 19.11 -13.98
C PRO A 193 33.45 18.28 -15.24
N GLU A 194 33.87 17.02 -15.25
CA GLU A 194 33.63 16.07 -16.34
C GLU A 194 32.13 15.78 -16.51
N ASP A 195 31.40 15.55 -15.42
CA ASP A 195 29.94 15.34 -15.46
C ASP A 195 29.26 16.56 -16.14
N ILE A 196 29.69 17.78 -15.83
CA ILE A 196 29.12 18.99 -16.42
C ILE A 196 29.41 19.06 -17.92
N LEU A 197 30.62 18.71 -18.35
CA LEU A 197 31.01 18.66 -19.75
C LEU A 197 30.22 17.60 -20.53
N GLU A 198 29.91 16.47 -19.90
CA GLU A 198 29.10 15.41 -20.47
C GLU A 198 27.58 15.71 -20.40
N GLY A 199 27.19 16.86 -19.83
CA GLY A 199 25.80 17.26 -19.70
C GLY A 199 25.03 16.47 -18.62
N ILE A 200 25.75 15.86 -17.66
CA ILE A 200 25.13 15.07 -16.57
C ILE A 200 24.88 15.98 -15.39
N LEU A 201 23.62 16.03 -14.93
CA LEU A 201 23.22 16.68 -13.69
C LEU A 201 22.81 15.61 -12.68
N ARG A 202 23.50 15.57 -11.52
CA ARG A 202 23.23 14.61 -10.43
C ARG A 202 22.64 15.31 -9.23
N ILE A 203 21.56 14.72 -8.72
CA ILE A 203 20.87 15.16 -7.51
C ILE A 203 20.84 13.99 -6.54
N SER A 204 21.30 14.20 -5.31
CA SER A 204 21.18 13.23 -4.24
C SER A 204 20.22 13.76 -3.18
N VAL A 205 19.21 12.95 -2.87
CA VAL A 205 18.18 13.29 -1.89
C VAL A 205 18.16 12.18 -0.83
N PHE A 206 18.41 12.55 0.41
CA PHE A 206 18.31 11.64 1.54
C PHE A 206 17.06 11.97 2.34
N VAL A 207 16.31 10.95 2.75
CA VAL A 207 15.03 11.12 3.45
C VAL A 207 14.92 10.15 4.62
N ALA A 208 14.37 10.63 5.74
CA ALA A 208 14.00 9.80 6.89
C ALA A 208 12.52 9.46 6.80
N ILE A 209 12.19 8.21 6.42
CA ILE A 209 10.80 7.78 6.24
C ILE A 209 10.22 7.29 7.57
N THR A 210 8.95 7.64 7.82
CA THR A 210 8.20 7.17 8.99
C THR A 210 7.93 5.67 8.90
N ARG A 211 8.11 4.96 10.02
CA ARG A 211 7.82 3.52 10.15
C ARG A 211 6.62 3.33 11.07
N PRO A 212 5.77 2.32 10.82
CA PRO A 212 4.68 2.02 11.73
C PRO A 212 5.23 1.45 13.05
N ALA A 213 4.51 1.70 14.16
CA ALA A 213 4.66 0.92 15.36
C ALA A 213 3.87 -0.40 15.18
N GLU A 214 4.48 -1.53 15.46
CA GLU A 214 3.93 -2.88 15.29
C GLU A 214 4.07 -3.71 16.56
#